data_e8ae5084523e57a64928e77eb1fcfc27
#
_entry.id   e8ae5084523e57a64928e77eb1fcfc27
#
_cell.length_a   1.000
_cell.length_b   1.000
_cell.length_c   1.000
_cell.angle_alpha   90.00
_cell.angle_beta   90.00
_cell.angle_gamma   90.00
#
_symmetry.space_group_name_H-M   'P 1'
#
loop_
_entity.id
_entity.type
_entity.pdbx_description
1 polymer ?
#
loop_
_entity_poly.entity_id
_entity_poly.type
_entity_poly.pdbx_seq_one_letter_code
_entity_poly.pdbx_strand_id
1 'polypeptide(L)'
;SESKTMRAAFKNVAKKLFKRFKPKKIMEIGSNDGVFLKNFNKKAVTAIEPCKNLAKITKKMFKTYDEFWNLKLSKKLINQKRGKMDLIFSANTISHIPNLEETFKGINKILSKDGVLVIEDPSLLKVLKNNSYDQFYDEHVYVFSSLSVKKIIKKYGLRLFDIEHLSTHGGSNRY
;
A
#
# COMPACT_ATOMS: atom_id res chain seq x y z
N SER A 1 -3.49 5.35 13.13
CA SER A 1 -3.44 4.30 14.15
C SER A 1 -2.88 4.85 15.46
N GLU A 2 -3.63 4.78 16.52
CA GLU A 2 -3.19 5.25 17.85
C GLU A 2 -2.34 4.21 18.61
N SER A 3 -2.36 2.95 18.19
CA SER A 3 -1.60 1.88 18.82
C SER A 3 -0.09 2.12 18.77
N LYS A 4 0.57 2.08 19.93
CA LYS A 4 2.04 2.19 20.05
C LYS A 4 2.74 1.10 19.23
N THR A 5 2.22 -0.13 19.28
CA THR A 5 2.75 -1.29 18.54
C THR A 5 2.71 -1.05 17.04
N MET A 6 1.58 -0.58 16.50
CA MET A 6 1.45 -0.29 15.05
C MET A 6 2.38 0.85 14.61
N ARG A 7 2.50 1.92 15.42
CA ARG A 7 3.46 2.99 15.13
C ARG A 7 4.90 2.48 15.06
N ALA A 8 5.29 1.62 16.00
CA ALA A 8 6.62 1.01 16.00
C ALA A 8 6.82 0.11 14.76
N ALA A 9 5.84 -0.71 14.40
CA ALA A 9 5.87 -1.56 13.21
C ALA A 9 6.04 -0.72 11.93
N PHE A 10 5.23 0.31 11.73
CA PHE A 10 5.35 1.20 10.55
C PHE A 10 6.66 1.99 10.52
N LYS A 11 7.18 2.40 11.68
CA LYS A 11 8.51 3.04 11.76
C LYS A 11 9.62 2.07 11.33
N ASN A 12 9.55 0.82 11.77
CA ASN A 12 10.55 -0.19 11.42
C ASN A 12 10.51 -0.54 9.92
N VAL A 13 9.32 -0.73 9.35
CA VAL A 13 9.21 -1.01 7.91
C VAL A 13 9.65 0.20 7.07
N ALA A 14 9.26 1.41 7.45
CA ALA A 14 9.70 2.62 6.76
C ALA A 14 11.23 2.76 6.76
N LYS A 15 11.89 2.52 7.91
CA LYS A 15 13.35 2.52 8.03
C LYS A 15 14.00 1.44 7.15
N LYS A 16 13.43 0.21 7.14
CA LYS A 16 13.91 -0.92 6.32
C LYS A 16 13.82 -0.60 4.82
N LEU A 17 12.66 -0.08 4.38
CA LEU A 17 12.43 0.28 2.98
C LEU A 17 13.31 1.46 2.55
N PHE A 18 13.47 2.47 3.40
CA PHE A 18 14.34 3.61 3.11
C PHE A 18 15.81 3.19 2.99
N LYS A 19 16.30 2.36 3.91
CA LYS A 19 17.69 1.84 3.85
C LYS A 19 17.94 1.04 2.57
N ARG A 20 16.97 0.20 2.17
CA ARG A 20 17.13 -0.73 1.03
C ARG A 20 17.00 -0.03 -0.32
N PHE A 21 16.02 0.88 -0.47
CA PHE A 21 15.63 1.42 -1.78
C PHE A 21 15.94 2.92 -1.95
N LYS A 22 16.20 3.65 -0.87
CA LYS A 22 16.51 5.10 -0.85
C LYS A 22 15.53 5.93 -1.69
N PRO A 23 14.19 5.73 -1.54
CA PRO A 23 13.19 6.37 -2.39
C PRO A 23 13.19 7.89 -2.18
N LYS A 24 13.10 8.64 -3.27
CA LYS A 24 12.95 10.10 -3.27
C LYS A 24 11.49 10.54 -3.28
N LYS A 25 10.61 9.75 -3.91
CA LYS A 25 9.17 9.99 -4.00
C LYS A 25 8.40 8.77 -3.52
N ILE A 26 7.56 8.97 -2.53
CA ILE A 26 6.87 7.89 -1.82
C ILE A 26 5.37 8.15 -1.87
N MET A 27 4.59 7.14 -2.15
CA MET A 27 3.13 7.20 -2.11
C MET A 27 2.58 6.07 -1.25
N GLU A 28 1.55 6.36 -0.48
CA GLU A 28 0.77 5.35 0.25
C GLU A 28 -0.66 5.34 -0.27
N ILE A 29 -1.13 4.15 -0.63
CA ILE A 29 -2.52 3.89 -1.01
C ILE A 29 -3.24 3.34 0.21
N GLY A 30 -4.31 4.03 0.66
CA GLY A 30 -4.96 3.75 1.93
C GLY A 30 -4.13 4.28 3.11
N SER A 31 -3.77 5.56 3.06
CA SER A 31 -2.81 6.14 4.03
C SER A 31 -3.34 6.30 5.45
N ASN A 32 -4.64 6.09 5.66
CA ASN A 32 -5.29 6.23 6.95
C ASN A 32 -4.92 7.58 7.62
N ASP A 33 -4.42 7.59 8.85
CA ASP A 33 -3.95 8.78 9.57
C ASP A 33 -2.47 9.14 9.27
N GLY A 34 -1.87 8.52 8.27
CA GLY A 34 -0.52 8.80 7.77
C GLY A 34 0.63 8.30 8.64
N VAL A 35 0.40 7.29 9.47
CA VAL A 35 1.42 6.74 10.40
C VAL A 35 2.67 6.25 9.67
N PHE A 36 2.53 5.60 8.52
CA PHE A 36 3.68 5.18 7.72
C PHE A 36 4.41 6.39 7.12
N LEU A 37 3.68 7.31 6.47
CA LEU A 37 4.25 8.48 5.79
C LEU A 37 4.95 9.46 6.72
N LYS A 38 4.56 9.53 8.00
CA LYS A 38 5.23 10.38 9.02
C LYS A 38 6.71 10.07 9.21
N ASN A 39 7.18 8.91 8.75
CA ASN A 39 8.57 8.50 8.88
C ASN A 39 9.47 9.01 7.74
N PHE A 40 8.93 9.79 6.81
CA PHE A 40 9.66 10.32 5.65
C PHE A 40 9.57 11.85 5.58
N ASN A 41 10.38 12.44 4.69
CA ASN A 41 10.29 13.88 4.42
C ASN A 41 8.90 14.23 3.86
N LYS A 42 8.21 15.17 4.49
CA LYS A 42 6.85 15.60 4.12
C LYS A 42 6.71 16.05 2.67
N LYS A 43 7.76 16.64 2.08
CA LYS A 43 7.77 17.09 0.68
C LYS A 43 7.88 15.92 -0.31
N ALA A 44 8.40 14.78 0.14
CA ALA A 44 8.63 13.58 -0.67
C ALA A 44 7.41 12.65 -0.74
N VAL A 45 6.41 12.85 0.11
CA VAL A 45 5.31 11.91 0.28
C VAL A 45 4.01 12.38 -0.38
N THR A 46 3.21 11.42 -0.81
CA THR A 46 1.84 11.60 -1.33
C THR A 46 0.92 10.57 -0.67
N ALA A 47 -0.15 11.04 -0.07
CA ALA A 47 -1.16 10.22 0.58
C ALA A 47 -2.40 10.07 -0.32
N ILE A 48 -2.91 8.84 -0.44
CA ILE A 48 -4.20 8.54 -1.05
C ILE A 48 -5.10 7.96 0.04
N GLU A 49 -6.20 8.67 0.36
CA GLU A 49 -7.11 8.29 1.45
C GLU A 49 -8.54 8.71 1.11
N PRO A 50 -9.42 7.78 0.71
CA PRO A 50 -10.78 8.13 0.32
C PRO A 50 -11.68 8.54 1.49
N CYS A 51 -11.35 8.12 2.71
CA CYS A 51 -12.11 8.44 3.90
C CYS A 51 -11.90 9.89 4.33
N LYS A 52 -12.89 10.75 4.12
CA LYS A 52 -12.78 12.22 4.26
C LYS A 52 -12.31 12.69 5.63
N ASN A 53 -12.72 12.02 6.72
CA ASN A 53 -12.28 12.35 8.08
C ASN A 53 -10.78 12.07 8.28
N LEU A 54 -10.26 10.95 7.78
CA LEU A 54 -8.84 10.60 7.80
C LEU A 54 -8.03 11.48 6.85
N ALA A 55 -8.54 11.73 5.66
CA ALA A 55 -7.93 12.64 4.70
C ALA A 55 -7.76 14.07 5.26
N LYS A 56 -8.70 14.56 6.07
CA LYS A 56 -8.56 15.85 6.78
C LYS A 56 -7.35 15.87 7.72
N ILE A 57 -7.04 14.72 8.35
CA ILE A 57 -5.87 14.60 9.23
C ILE A 57 -4.58 14.63 8.40
N THR A 58 -4.52 13.82 7.35
CA THR A 58 -3.32 13.70 6.51
C THR A 58 -3.06 14.96 5.68
N LYS A 59 -4.10 15.69 5.23
CA LYS A 59 -3.98 17.00 4.53
C LYS A 59 -3.25 18.06 5.36
N LYS A 60 -3.31 17.99 6.68
CA LYS A 60 -2.54 18.91 7.56
C LYS A 60 -1.03 18.65 7.54
N MET A 61 -0.61 17.48 7.09
CA MET A 61 0.78 17.02 7.16
C MET A 61 1.40 16.81 5.78
N PHE A 62 0.62 16.32 4.81
CA PHE A 62 1.12 15.86 3.52
C PHE A 62 0.21 16.29 2.37
N LYS A 63 0.74 16.21 1.15
CA LYS A 63 -0.10 16.26 -0.04
C LYS A 63 -0.99 15.02 -0.08
N THR A 64 -2.29 15.21 0.14
CA THR A 64 -3.29 14.14 0.25
C THR A 64 -4.38 14.31 -0.80
N TYR A 65 -4.76 13.19 -1.41
CA TYR A 65 -5.91 13.07 -2.32
C TYR A 65 -6.99 12.22 -1.63
N ASP A 66 -8.15 12.83 -1.41
CA ASP A 66 -9.33 12.19 -0.82
C ASP A 66 -10.19 11.50 -1.89
N GLU A 67 -9.54 10.64 -2.66
CA GLU A 67 -10.12 9.91 -3.79
C GLU A 67 -9.75 8.42 -3.68
N PHE A 68 -10.61 7.54 -4.23
CA PHE A 68 -10.27 6.13 -4.38
C PHE A 68 -9.15 5.96 -5.41
N TRP A 69 -8.21 5.06 -5.10
CA TRP A 69 -7.14 4.73 -6.02
C TRP A 69 -7.63 4.02 -7.28
N ASN A 70 -7.26 4.51 -8.45
CA ASN A 70 -7.54 3.93 -9.75
C ASN A 70 -6.62 4.51 -10.84
N LEU A 71 -6.75 4.02 -12.07
CA LEU A 71 -5.95 4.51 -13.22
C LEU A 71 -6.19 6.00 -13.52
N LYS A 72 -7.43 6.50 -13.36
CA LYS A 72 -7.76 7.91 -13.58
C LYS A 72 -6.98 8.82 -12.62
N LEU A 73 -6.95 8.48 -11.33
CA LEU A 73 -6.20 9.23 -10.32
C LEU A 73 -4.69 9.18 -10.62
N SER A 74 -4.14 8.02 -11.03
CA SER A 74 -2.73 7.93 -11.38
C SER A 74 -2.34 8.86 -12.54
N LYS A 75 -3.17 8.95 -13.58
CA LYS A 75 -2.99 9.91 -14.70
C LYS A 75 -3.05 11.36 -14.22
N LYS A 76 -4.02 11.69 -13.36
CA LYS A 76 -4.15 13.03 -12.74
C LYS A 76 -2.89 13.43 -11.98
N LEU A 77 -2.35 12.52 -11.16
CA LEU A 77 -1.12 12.74 -10.39
C LEU A 77 0.10 13.03 -11.27
N ILE A 78 0.25 12.28 -12.36
CA ILE A 78 1.34 12.48 -13.32
C ILE A 78 1.21 13.85 -13.99
N ASN A 79 0.01 14.21 -14.44
CA ASN A 79 -0.26 15.49 -15.11
C ASN A 79 -0.05 16.69 -14.16
N GLN A 80 -0.28 16.53 -12.87
CA GLN A 80 0.01 17.54 -11.84
C GLN A 80 1.50 17.65 -11.47
N LYS A 81 2.41 17.13 -12.30
CA LYS A 81 3.87 17.16 -12.11
C LYS A 81 4.35 16.45 -10.83
N ARG A 82 3.52 15.57 -10.25
CA ARG A 82 3.98 14.70 -9.14
C ARG A 82 5.05 13.73 -9.63
N GLY A 83 4.99 13.36 -10.90
CA GLY A 83 5.95 12.48 -11.55
C GLY A 83 5.78 11.03 -11.12
N LYS A 84 6.79 10.24 -11.38
CA LYS A 84 6.83 8.83 -11.01
C LYS A 84 7.17 8.66 -9.53
N MET A 85 6.71 7.55 -8.94
CA MET A 85 6.97 7.19 -7.54
C MET A 85 8.06 6.12 -7.47
N ASP A 86 9.00 6.30 -6.55
CA ASP A 86 10.08 5.33 -6.33
C ASP A 86 9.64 4.23 -5.36
N LEU A 87 8.71 4.55 -4.47
CA LEU A 87 8.11 3.60 -3.54
C LEU A 87 6.59 3.85 -3.47
N ILE A 88 5.83 2.80 -3.69
CA ILE A 88 4.40 2.76 -3.39
C ILE A 88 4.20 1.73 -2.28
N PHE A 89 3.55 2.15 -1.19
CA PHE A 89 3.21 1.30 -0.06
C PHE A 89 1.69 1.20 0.08
N SER A 90 1.21 0.04 0.44
CA SER A 90 -0.20 -0.19 0.75
C SER A 90 -0.34 -1.30 1.77
N ALA A 91 -0.98 -1.03 2.90
CA ALA A 91 -1.20 -2.00 3.95
C ALA A 91 -2.70 -2.16 4.24
N ASN A 92 -3.18 -3.41 4.21
CA ASN A 92 -4.58 -3.77 4.44
C ASN A 92 -5.56 -2.90 3.62
N THR A 93 -5.26 -2.73 2.34
CA THR A 93 -6.05 -1.85 1.47
C THR A 93 -6.32 -2.47 0.10
N ILE A 94 -5.34 -3.14 -0.51
CA ILE A 94 -5.54 -3.73 -1.86
C ILE A 94 -6.62 -4.81 -1.83
N SER A 95 -6.70 -5.57 -0.75
CA SER A 95 -7.76 -6.57 -0.52
C SER A 95 -9.18 -5.99 -0.49
N HIS A 96 -9.32 -4.70 -0.21
CA HIS A 96 -10.61 -3.98 -0.17
C HIS A 96 -11.01 -3.34 -1.52
N ILE A 97 -10.12 -3.30 -2.50
CA ILE A 97 -10.39 -2.62 -3.78
C ILE A 97 -10.97 -3.61 -4.79
N PRO A 98 -12.27 -3.50 -5.18
CA PRO A 98 -12.90 -4.48 -6.07
C PRO A 98 -12.25 -4.57 -7.45
N ASN A 99 -11.80 -3.44 -8.01
CA ASN A 99 -11.24 -3.40 -9.35
C ASN A 99 -9.70 -3.46 -9.34
N LEU A 100 -9.15 -4.68 -9.25
CA LEU A 100 -7.71 -4.92 -9.29
C LEU A 100 -7.06 -4.50 -10.61
N GLU A 101 -7.78 -4.57 -11.72
CA GLU A 101 -7.27 -4.17 -13.03
C GLU A 101 -6.93 -2.68 -13.05
N GLU A 102 -7.88 -1.81 -12.68
CA GLU A 102 -7.66 -0.37 -12.58
C GLU A 102 -6.58 -0.03 -11.55
N THR A 103 -6.57 -0.78 -10.45
CA THR A 103 -5.57 -0.62 -9.37
C THR A 103 -4.16 -0.85 -9.88
N PHE A 104 -3.88 -2.01 -10.46
CA PHE A 104 -2.52 -2.36 -10.90
C PHE A 104 -2.10 -1.64 -12.19
N LYS A 105 -3.02 -1.33 -13.11
CA LYS A 105 -2.75 -0.42 -14.24
C LYS A 105 -2.33 0.97 -13.75
N GLY A 106 -3.02 1.49 -12.73
CA GLY A 106 -2.68 2.76 -12.10
C GLY A 106 -1.31 2.74 -11.45
N ILE A 107 -1.00 1.69 -10.70
CA ILE A 107 0.30 1.49 -10.04
C ILE A 107 1.42 1.41 -11.07
N ASN A 108 1.30 0.54 -12.07
CA ASN A 108 2.32 0.41 -13.12
C ASN A 108 2.55 1.74 -13.86
N LYS A 109 1.48 2.49 -14.11
CA LYS A 109 1.59 3.78 -14.80
C LYS A 109 2.39 4.81 -14.01
N ILE A 110 2.24 4.87 -12.68
CA ILE A 110 2.88 5.90 -11.84
C ILE A 110 4.20 5.44 -11.20
N LEU A 111 4.45 4.15 -11.10
CA LEU A 111 5.70 3.63 -10.58
C LEU A 111 6.86 3.99 -11.50
N SER A 112 8.00 4.40 -10.96
CA SER A 112 9.22 4.64 -11.75
C SER A 112 9.78 3.32 -12.28
N LYS A 113 10.70 3.36 -13.25
CA LYS A 113 11.28 2.17 -13.89
C LYS A 113 11.88 1.21 -12.86
N ASP A 114 12.59 1.75 -11.89
CA ASP A 114 13.23 0.99 -10.80
C ASP A 114 12.45 1.12 -9.48
N GLY A 115 11.21 1.58 -9.56
CA GLY A 115 10.35 1.77 -8.40
C GLY A 115 9.85 0.47 -7.81
N VAL A 116 9.54 0.49 -6.53
CA VAL A 116 9.11 -0.67 -5.76
C VAL A 116 7.67 -0.47 -5.27
N LEU A 117 6.85 -1.49 -5.49
CA LEU A 117 5.53 -1.64 -4.86
C LEU A 117 5.67 -2.56 -3.67
N VAL A 118 5.17 -2.15 -2.52
CA VAL A 118 5.08 -2.96 -1.30
C VAL A 118 3.62 -3.08 -0.89
N ILE A 119 3.12 -4.29 -0.82
CA ILE A 119 1.75 -4.62 -0.40
C ILE A 119 1.83 -5.44 0.88
N GLU A 120 1.07 -5.06 1.89
CA GLU A 120 0.82 -5.86 3.09
C GLU A 120 -0.67 -6.19 3.16
N ASP A 121 -1.00 -7.48 3.08
CA ASP A 121 -2.38 -7.96 3.20
C ASP A 121 -2.43 -9.32 3.92
N PRO A 122 -3.58 -9.70 4.49
CA PRO A 122 -3.76 -11.01 5.11
C PRO A 122 -3.38 -12.15 4.17
N SER A 123 -2.70 -13.15 4.71
CA SER A 123 -2.25 -14.32 3.95
C SER A 123 -3.28 -15.44 3.99
N LEU A 124 -3.85 -15.82 2.85
CA LEU A 124 -4.79 -16.94 2.74
C LEU A 124 -4.25 -18.21 3.41
N LEU A 125 -2.96 -18.53 3.21
CA LEU A 125 -2.34 -19.69 3.84
C LEU A 125 -2.39 -19.62 5.37
N LYS A 126 -2.17 -18.44 5.95
CA LYS A 126 -2.21 -18.24 7.40
C LYS A 126 -3.63 -18.27 7.92
N VAL A 127 -4.56 -17.65 7.20
CA VAL A 127 -6.00 -17.70 7.53
C VAL A 127 -6.47 -19.15 7.62
N LEU A 128 -6.15 -19.97 6.64
CA LEU A 128 -6.53 -21.40 6.63
C LEU A 128 -5.82 -22.20 7.73
N LYS A 129 -4.50 -22.00 7.93
CA LYS A 129 -3.74 -22.74 8.95
C LYS A 129 -4.14 -22.40 10.38
N ASN A 130 -4.53 -21.14 10.61
CA ASN A 130 -4.89 -20.66 11.95
C ASN A 130 -6.40 -20.70 12.20
N ASN A 131 -7.21 -21.20 11.27
CA ASN A 131 -8.67 -21.16 11.29
C ASN A 131 -9.22 -19.73 11.60
N SER A 132 -8.55 -18.70 11.05
CA SER A 132 -8.89 -17.29 11.27
C SER A 132 -10.02 -16.87 10.32
N TYR A 133 -11.20 -17.46 10.46
CA TYR A 133 -12.36 -17.19 9.60
C TYR A 133 -12.93 -15.77 9.75
N ASP A 134 -12.59 -15.08 10.82
CA ASP A 134 -12.82 -13.65 11.04
C ASP A 134 -12.20 -12.73 9.98
N GLN A 135 -11.28 -13.25 9.17
CA GLN A 135 -10.70 -12.53 8.04
C GLN A 135 -11.59 -12.55 6.78
N PHE A 136 -12.64 -13.37 6.76
CA PHE A 136 -13.66 -13.37 5.70
C PHE A 136 -14.85 -12.51 6.12
N TYR A 137 -14.81 -11.23 5.80
CA TYR A 137 -15.88 -10.27 6.06
C TYR A 137 -16.06 -9.31 4.88
N ASP A 138 -17.16 -8.58 4.85
CA ASP A 138 -17.65 -7.84 3.68
C ASP A 138 -16.64 -6.86 3.07
N GLU A 139 -15.74 -6.28 3.88
CA GLU A 139 -14.73 -5.35 3.38
C GLU A 139 -13.57 -6.05 2.67
N HIS A 140 -13.30 -7.35 2.97
CA HIS A 140 -12.29 -8.14 2.29
C HIS A 140 -12.85 -8.74 0.99
N VAL A 141 -12.82 -7.99 -0.10
CA VAL A 141 -13.21 -8.49 -1.44
C VAL A 141 -12.27 -9.63 -1.88
N TYR A 142 -11.02 -9.58 -1.43
CA TYR A 142 -10.01 -10.58 -1.73
C TYR A 142 -9.24 -11.01 -0.48
N VAL A 143 -8.91 -12.31 -0.42
CA VAL A 143 -7.89 -12.86 0.49
C VAL A 143 -6.80 -13.48 -0.36
N PHE A 144 -5.60 -12.91 -0.32
CA PHE A 144 -4.53 -13.26 -1.25
C PHE A 144 -3.66 -14.43 -0.78
N SER A 145 -3.30 -15.31 -1.72
CA SER A 145 -2.13 -16.17 -1.60
C SER A 145 -0.93 -15.52 -2.31
N SER A 146 0.29 -15.90 -1.92
CA SER A 146 1.49 -15.41 -2.62
C SER A 146 1.49 -15.78 -4.11
N LEU A 147 0.90 -16.93 -4.45
CA LEU A 147 0.76 -17.38 -5.84
C LEU A 147 -0.22 -16.48 -6.62
N SER A 148 -1.37 -16.12 -6.03
CA SER A 148 -2.33 -15.23 -6.67
C SER A 148 -1.75 -13.83 -6.87
N VAL A 149 -1.07 -13.27 -5.86
CA VAL A 149 -0.38 -11.98 -6.00
C VAL A 149 0.64 -12.02 -7.14
N LYS A 150 1.52 -13.04 -7.17
CA LYS A 150 2.52 -13.21 -8.24
C LYS A 150 1.88 -13.25 -9.63
N LYS A 151 0.77 -13.99 -9.80
CA LYS A 151 0.05 -14.06 -11.08
C LYS A 151 -0.58 -12.73 -11.47
N ILE A 152 -1.25 -12.06 -10.53
CA ILE A 152 -1.93 -10.79 -10.76
C ILE A 152 -0.92 -9.72 -11.18
N ILE A 153 0.12 -9.47 -10.37
CA ILE A 153 1.07 -8.38 -10.65
C ILE A 153 1.84 -8.60 -11.96
N LYS A 154 2.15 -9.87 -12.30
CA LYS A 154 2.81 -10.22 -13.58
C LYS A 154 1.98 -9.76 -14.79
N LYS A 155 0.65 -9.89 -14.73
CA LYS A 155 -0.27 -9.44 -15.78
C LYS A 155 -0.14 -7.92 -16.06
N TYR A 156 0.28 -7.15 -15.06
CA TYR A 156 0.43 -5.70 -15.15
C TYR A 156 1.90 -5.24 -15.20
N GLY A 157 2.80 -6.10 -15.63
CA GLY A 157 4.21 -5.75 -15.87
C GLY A 157 5.07 -5.62 -14.60
N LEU A 158 4.59 -6.12 -13.46
CA LEU A 158 5.33 -6.13 -12.21
C LEU A 158 5.91 -7.52 -11.94
N ARG A 159 7.00 -7.58 -11.19
CA ARG A 159 7.66 -8.83 -10.79
C ARG A 159 7.75 -8.93 -9.27
N LEU A 160 7.21 -10.01 -8.72
CA LEU A 160 7.41 -10.33 -7.31
C LEU A 160 8.87 -10.79 -7.10
N PHE A 161 9.60 -10.13 -6.21
CA PHE A 161 11.00 -10.43 -5.94
C PHE A 161 11.30 -10.70 -4.47
N ASP A 162 10.34 -10.39 -3.57
CA ASP A 162 10.51 -10.62 -2.14
C ASP A 162 9.16 -10.90 -1.46
N ILE A 163 9.16 -11.73 -0.41
CA ILE A 163 7.99 -12.00 0.43
C ILE A 163 8.46 -12.09 1.87
N GLU A 164 7.88 -11.27 2.73
CA GLU A 164 8.11 -11.31 4.17
C GLU A 164 6.83 -11.75 4.89
N HIS A 165 6.92 -12.76 5.74
CA HIS A 165 5.83 -13.20 6.59
C HIS A 165 5.75 -12.32 7.83
N LEU A 166 4.55 -11.81 8.12
CA LEU A 166 4.28 -10.96 9.26
C LEU A 166 3.38 -11.68 10.26
N SER A 167 3.55 -11.39 11.55
CA SER A 167 2.68 -11.88 12.63
C SER A 167 1.46 -10.98 12.87
N THR A 168 1.37 -9.84 12.19
CA THR A 168 0.26 -8.90 12.32
C THR A 168 -1.03 -9.46 11.70
N HIS A 169 -2.19 -9.04 12.23
CA HIS A 169 -3.53 -9.38 11.70
C HIS A 169 -3.75 -10.90 11.49
N GLY A 170 -3.38 -11.73 12.48
CA GLY A 170 -3.52 -13.19 12.37
C GLY A 170 -2.54 -13.87 11.39
N GLY A 171 -1.66 -13.09 10.76
CA GLY A 171 -0.66 -13.51 9.80
C GLY A 171 -0.88 -12.91 8.41
N SER A 172 -0.09 -11.87 8.10
CA SER A 172 -0.06 -11.21 6.80
C SER A 172 1.20 -11.54 6.02
N ASN A 173 1.20 -11.22 4.74
CA ASN A 173 2.42 -11.19 3.94
C ASN A 173 2.69 -9.77 3.47
N ARG A 174 3.97 -9.42 3.43
CA ARG A 174 4.49 -8.26 2.71
C ARG A 174 5.12 -8.75 1.43
N TYR A 175 4.60 -8.27 0.33
CA TYR A 175 5.03 -8.58 -1.03
C TYR A 175 5.83 -7.44 -1.62
#